data_4335cb37bd344d88dc83daa6ce23c295
#
_entry.id   4335cb37bd344d88dc83daa6ce23c295
#
_cell.length_a   1.000
_cell.length_b   1.000
_cell.length_c   1.000
_cell.angle_alpha   90.00
_cell.angle_beta   90.00
_cell.angle_gamma   90.00
#
_symmetry.space_group_name_H-M   'P 1'
#
loop_
_entity.id
_entity.type
_entity.pdbx_description
1 polymer ?
#
loop_
_entity_poly.entity_id
_entity_poly.type
_entity_poly.pdbx_seq_one_letter_code
_entity_poly.pdbx_strand_id
1 'polypeptide(L)'
;MYKRQANKHILIPSSDEYPVLNIAMSVQVIAYEIYKNAEIEIDTEWQDYPELNSRELSMLIDHFIDTSYKLNLFDEENAKKILVRIKRMFTRLKPDKMEGNFFRGFLTRINKKIK
;
A
#
# COMPACT_ATOMS: atom_id res chain seq x y z
N MET A 1 -16.34 18.80 -3.97
CA MET A 1 -15.10 18.73 -4.78
C MET A 1 -14.66 17.30 -5.03
N TYR A 2 -14.58 16.52 -3.98
CA TYR A 2 -14.19 15.11 -4.12
C TYR A 2 -15.21 14.26 -4.88
N LYS A 3 -16.46 14.63 -4.82
CA LYS A 3 -17.56 13.94 -5.48
C LYS A 3 -17.40 13.84 -7.00
N ARG A 4 -16.75 14.82 -7.61
CA ARG A 4 -16.58 14.87 -9.06
C ARG A 4 -15.49 13.89 -9.55
N GLN A 5 -14.62 13.48 -8.65
CA GLN A 5 -13.51 12.60 -8.99
C GLN A 5 -13.81 11.14 -8.71
N ALA A 6 -14.90 10.88 -8.00
CA ALA A 6 -15.26 9.51 -7.63
C ALA A 6 -16.14 8.88 -8.68
N ASN A 7 -15.88 7.60 -8.99
CA ASN A 7 -16.72 6.81 -9.90
C ASN A 7 -18.04 6.41 -9.25
N LYS A 8 -18.07 6.30 -7.93
CA LYS A 8 -19.26 5.96 -7.17
C LYS A 8 -19.35 6.80 -5.91
N HIS A 9 -20.58 7.04 -5.50
CA HIS A 9 -20.89 7.81 -4.32
C HIS A 9 -21.53 6.91 -3.29
N ILE A 10 -20.91 6.80 -2.14
CA ILE A 10 -21.42 5.98 -1.05
C ILE A 10 -21.72 6.88 0.13
N LEU A 11 -22.95 6.78 0.64
CA LEU A 11 -23.36 7.49 1.84
C LEU A 11 -23.37 6.52 3.01
N ILE A 12 -22.70 6.93 4.09
CA ILE A 12 -22.69 6.17 5.33
C ILE A 12 -23.62 6.89 6.32
N PRO A 13 -24.71 6.21 6.76
CA PRO A 13 -25.57 6.81 7.75
C PRO A 13 -24.80 7.09 9.03
N SER A 14 -24.98 8.28 9.58
CA SER A 14 -24.35 8.68 10.81
C SER A 14 -25.37 9.38 11.71
N SER A 15 -24.98 9.61 12.96
CA SER A 15 -25.84 10.29 13.93
C SER A 15 -26.14 11.73 13.50
N ASP A 16 -27.34 12.20 13.76
CA ASP A 16 -27.73 13.58 13.49
C ASP A 16 -26.87 14.58 14.27
N GLU A 17 -26.34 14.14 15.41
CA GLU A 17 -25.45 14.99 16.22
C GLU A 17 -24.04 15.07 15.65
N TYR A 18 -23.61 14.00 14.96
CA TYR A 18 -22.31 13.94 14.32
C TYR A 18 -22.48 13.37 12.91
N PRO A 19 -22.92 14.20 11.99
CA PRO A 19 -23.23 13.72 10.64
C PRO A 19 -22.01 13.39 9.80
N VAL A 20 -20.81 13.67 10.30
CA VAL A 20 -19.59 13.46 9.53
C VAL A 20 -18.68 12.45 10.23
N LEU A 21 -18.43 11.33 9.55
CA LEU A 21 -17.37 10.40 9.96
C LEU A 21 -16.06 10.88 9.36
N ASN A 22 -14.97 10.74 10.10
CA ASN A 22 -13.68 11.04 9.51
C ASN A 22 -13.33 10.00 8.44
N ILE A 23 -12.42 10.36 7.54
CA ILE A 23 -12.09 9.52 6.39
C ILE A 23 -11.60 8.14 6.79
N ALA A 24 -10.76 8.06 7.83
CA ALA A 24 -10.23 6.78 8.28
C ALA A 24 -11.33 5.84 8.77
N MET A 25 -12.28 6.35 9.55
CA MET A 25 -13.41 5.58 10.02
C MET A 25 -14.33 5.18 8.89
N SER A 26 -14.55 6.07 7.92
CA SER A 26 -15.37 5.78 6.75
C SER A 26 -14.79 4.65 5.92
N VAL A 27 -13.49 4.67 5.69
CA VAL A 27 -12.80 3.59 4.99
C VAL A 27 -12.94 2.28 5.75
N GLN A 28 -12.82 2.32 7.07
CA GLN A 28 -12.95 1.12 7.89
C GLN A 28 -14.36 0.53 7.81
N VAL A 29 -15.38 1.36 7.88
CA VAL A 29 -16.77 0.92 7.77
C VAL A 29 -17.05 0.30 6.41
N ILE A 30 -16.61 0.95 5.34
CA ILE A 30 -16.79 0.44 3.98
C ILE A 30 -16.05 -0.90 3.81
N ALA A 31 -14.82 -0.99 4.27
CA ALA A 31 -14.03 -2.21 4.20
C ALA A 31 -14.71 -3.36 4.95
N TYR A 32 -15.24 -3.07 6.12
CA TYR A 32 -15.96 -4.07 6.93
C TYR A 32 -17.22 -4.56 6.20
N GLU A 33 -17.99 -3.65 5.63
CA GLU A 33 -19.21 -4.02 4.88
C GLU A 33 -18.89 -4.85 3.65
N ILE A 34 -17.84 -4.49 2.93
CA ILE A 34 -17.39 -5.28 1.78
C ILE A 34 -16.99 -6.68 2.23
N TYR A 35 -16.21 -6.77 3.31
CA TYR A 35 -15.77 -8.03 3.86
C TYR A 35 -16.95 -8.90 4.30
N LYS A 36 -17.90 -8.30 4.99
CA LYS A 36 -19.06 -8.99 5.54
C LYS A 36 -20.00 -9.53 4.44
N ASN A 37 -20.18 -8.76 3.38
CA ASN A 37 -21.14 -9.10 2.31
C ASN A 37 -20.50 -9.88 1.18
N ALA A 38 -19.22 -9.81 1.05
CA ALA A 38 -18.51 -10.66 0.13
C ALA A 38 -18.41 -12.03 0.77
N GLU A 39 -19.20 -12.97 0.40
CA GLU A 39 -19.00 -14.37 0.76
C GLU A 39 -17.74 -14.85 0.09
N ILE A 40 -16.71 -14.87 0.80
CA ILE A 40 -15.54 -14.56 0.17
C ILE A 40 -14.66 -15.72 0.07
N GLU A 41 -14.60 -15.99 -0.99
CA GLU A 41 -13.53 -16.63 -1.71
C GLU A 41 -12.39 -15.67 -2.04
N ILE A 42 -12.25 -14.61 -1.27
CA ILE A 42 -11.24 -13.60 -1.55
C ILE A 42 -9.84 -14.11 -1.36
N ASP A 43 -9.69 -15.14 -0.56
CA ASP A 43 -8.38 -15.47 -0.06
C ASP A 43 -7.48 -16.17 -1.03
N THR A 44 -8.04 -16.97 -1.92
CA THR A 44 -7.23 -17.86 -2.71
C THR A 44 -7.05 -17.44 -4.15
N GLU A 45 -7.94 -16.59 -4.63
CA GLU A 45 -7.91 -16.19 -6.04
C GLU A 45 -7.04 -14.96 -6.31
N TRP A 46 -6.68 -14.23 -5.28
CA TRP A 46 -5.87 -13.02 -5.43
C TRP A 46 -4.37 -13.29 -5.47
N GLN A 47 -3.96 -14.48 -5.07
CA GLN A 47 -2.55 -14.86 -5.15
C GLN A 47 -2.34 -15.89 -6.25
N ASP A 48 -2.09 -15.39 -7.45
CA ASP A 48 -1.72 -16.24 -8.58
C ASP A 48 -0.33 -16.83 -8.42
N TYR A 49 0.50 -16.22 -7.60
CA TYR A 49 1.89 -16.58 -7.41
C TYR A 49 2.21 -16.65 -5.92
N PRO A 50 3.21 -17.47 -5.55
CA PRO A 50 3.60 -17.52 -4.13
C PRO A 50 4.17 -16.18 -3.65
N GLU A 51 4.02 -15.94 -2.35
CA GLU A 51 4.61 -14.77 -1.73
C GLU A 51 6.12 -14.77 -1.86
N LEU A 52 6.71 -13.59 -1.83
CA LEU A 52 8.15 -13.47 -1.75
C LEU A 52 8.64 -14.10 -0.45
N ASN A 53 9.75 -14.84 -0.53
CA ASN A 53 10.39 -15.33 0.68
C ASN A 53 11.11 -14.15 1.38
N SER A 54 11.62 -14.40 2.59
CA SER A 54 12.27 -13.35 3.39
C SER A 54 13.43 -12.69 2.68
N ARG A 55 14.20 -13.47 1.94
CA ARG A 55 15.35 -12.95 1.18
C ARG A 55 14.89 -12.04 0.05
N GLU A 56 13.93 -12.51 -0.72
CA GLU A 56 13.38 -11.73 -1.84
C GLU A 56 12.74 -10.45 -1.36
N LEU A 57 12.01 -10.51 -0.25
CA LEU A 57 11.40 -9.33 0.34
C LEU A 57 12.46 -8.33 0.81
N SER A 58 13.51 -8.81 1.47
CA SER A 58 14.63 -7.96 1.89
C SER A 58 15.28 -7.28 0.69
N MET A 59 15.49 -8.00 -0.40
CA MET A 59 16.08 -7.42 -1.60
C MET A 59 15.20 -6.34 -2.21
N LEU A 60 13.89 -6.54 -2.21
CA LEU A 60 12.95 -5.54 -2.68
C LEU A 60 12.98 -4.30 -1.80
N ILE A 61 12.96 -4.48 -0.49
CA ILE A 61 13.01 -3.37 0.47
C ILE A 61 14.31 -2.58 0.29
N ASP A 62 15.44 -3.27 0.19
CA ASP A 62 16.73 -2.61 0.01
C ASP A 62 16.78 -1.83 -1.30
N HIS A 63 16.22 -2.39 -2.36
CA HIS A 63 16.13 -1.71 -3.66
C HIS A 63 15.29 -0.45 -3.56
N PHE A 64 14.15 -0.54 -2.88
CA PHE A 64 13.28 0.62 -2.65
C PHE A 64 13.99 1.71 -1.84
N ILE A 65 14.68 1.32 -0.78
CA ILE A 65 15.43 2.26 0.06
C ILE A 65 16.55 2.94 -0.73
N ASP A 66 17.30 2.16 -1.50
CA ASP A 66 18.38 2.70 -2.33
C ASP A 66 17.87 3.74 -3.32
N THR A 67 16.78 3.41 -4.01
CA THR A 67 16.15 4.33 -4.96
C THR A 67 15.64 5.59 -4.25
N SER A 68 15.08 5.43 -3.05
CA SER A 68 14.59 6.56 -2.27
C SER A 68 15.72 7.51 -1.87
N TYR A 69 16.88 6.98 -1.52
CA TYR A 69 18.05 7.81 -1.26
C TYR A 69 18.49 8.58 -2.50
N LYS A 70 18.50 7.93 -3.64
CA LYS A 70 18.87 8.57 -4.91
C LYS A 70 17.92 9.69 -5.30
N LEU A 71 16.65 9.56 -4.89
CA LEU A 71 15.63 10.57 -5.12
C LEU A 71 15.61 11.68 -4.07
N ASN A 72 16.44 11.57 -3.04
CA ASN A 72 16.48 12.51 -1.92
C ASN A 72 15.12 12.64 -1.21
N LEU A 73 14.41 11.53 -1.05
CA LEU A 73 13.08 11.54 -0.43
C LEU A 73 13.12 11.77 1.07
N PHE A 74 14.23 11.48 1.71
CA PHE A 74 14.38 11.71 3.14
C PHE A 74 15.83 12.07 3.48
N ASP A 75 15.99 12.82 4.55
CA ASP A 75 17.29 13.22 5.05
C ASP A 75 17.79 12.26 6.14
N GLU A 76 19.04 12.44 6.53
CA GLU A 76 19.67 11.55 7.51
C GLU A 76 19.00 11.60 8.88
N GLU A 77 18.43 12.74 9.26
CA GLU A 77 17.81 12.92 10.57
C GLU A 77 16.57 12.05 10.72
N ASN A 78 15.80 11.89 9.65
CA ASN A 78 14.56 11.14 9.66
C ASN A 78 14.71 9.72 9.13
N ALA A 79 15.89 9.38 8.63
CA ALA A 79 16.09 8.11 7.93
C ALA A 79 15.68 6.89 8.76
N LYS A 80 16.06 6.83 10.02
CA LYS A 80 15.78 5.67 10.87
C LYS A 80 14.28 5.39 11.00
N LYS A 81 13.50 6.43 11.23
CA LYS A 81 12.04 6.28 11.37
C LYS A 81 11.41 5.85 10.06
N ILE A 82 11.85 6.43 8.97
CA ILE A 82 11.31 6.12 7.64
C ILE A 82 11.67 4.70 7.24
N LEU A 83 12.90 4.27 7.50
CA LEU A 83 13.33 2.90 7.19
C LEU A 83 12.50 1.86 7.93
N VAL A 84 12.20 2.09 9.20
CA VAL A 84 11.35 1.19 9.97
C VAL A 84 9.94 1.13 9.37
N ARG A 85 9.40 2.27 8.98
CA ARG A 85 8.07 2.34 8.36
C ARG A 85 8.03 1.62 7.02
N ILE A 86 9.05 1.79 6.21
CA ILE A 86 9.15 1.12 4.91
C ILE A 86 9.17 -0.40 5.11
N LYS A 87 9.98 -0.89 6.04
CA LYS A 87 10.03 -2.31 6.33
C LYS A 87 8.69 -2.87 6.80
N ARG A 88 8.02 -2.14 7.68
CA ARG A 88 6.69 -2.54 8.15
C ARG A 88 5.66 -2.56 7.02
N MET A 89 5.70 -1.56 6.17
CA MET A 89 4.78 -1.45 5.05
C MET A 89 4.92 -2.63 4.10
N PHE A 90 6.13 -2.94 3.68
CA PHE A 90 6.35 -4.06 2.76
C PHE A 90 6.06 -5.41 3.41
N THR A 91 6.34 -5.55 4.71
CA THR A 91 6.02 -6.77 5.44
C THR A 91 4.52 -7.01 5.50
N ARG A 92 3.74 -5.96 5.71
CA ARG A 92 2.27 -6.07 5.73
C ARG A 92 1.68 -6.28 4.35
N LEU A 93 2.32 -5.76 3.32
CA LEU A 93 1.85 -5.86 1.96
C LEU A 93 1.87 -7.30 1.45
N LYS A 94 2.82 -8.09 1.90
CA LYS A 94 3.01 -9.49 1.51
C LYS A 94 2.95 -9.68 0.00
N PRO A 95 3.82 -9.00 -0.76
CA PRO A 95 3.77 -9.09 -2.21
C PRO A 95 4.11 -10.49 -2.69
N ASP A 96 3.48 -10.91 -3.77
CA ASP A 96 3.84 -12.15 -4.44
C ASP A 96 5.00 -11.93 -5.41
N LYS A 97 5.45 -13.00 -6.06
CA LYS A 97 6.60 -12.92 -6.96
C LYS A 97 6.35 -12.02 -8.17
N MET A 98 5.15 -12.02 -8.70
CA MET A 98 4.81 -11.15 -9.84
C MET A 98 4.82 -9.68 -9.42
N GLU A 99 4.22 -9.39 -8.28
CA GLU A 99 4.19 -8.04 -7.75
C GLU A 99 5.58 -7.54 -7.38
N GLY A 100 6.39 -8.41 -6.79
CA GLY A 100 7.78 -8.08 -6.47
C GLY A 100 8.59 -7.78 -7.71
N ASN A 101 8.45 -8.57 -8.75
CA ASN A 101 9.14 -8.33 -10.02
C ASN A 101 8.69 -7.03 -10.67
N PHE A 102 7.40 -6.75 -10.64
CA PHE A 102 6.85 -5.49 -11.14
C PHE A 102 7.46 -4.30 -10.41
N PHE A 103 7.50 -4.36 -9.10
CA PHE A 103 8.06 -3.30 -8.28
C PHE A 103 9.53 -3.08 -8.57
N ARG A 104 10.28 -4.17 -8.68
CA ARG A 104 11.72 -4.07 -8.96
C ARG A 104 11.97 -3.49 -10.35
N GLY A 105 11.17 -3.87 -11.32
CA GLY A 105 11.26 -3.27 -12.65
C GLY A 105 10.98 -1.79 -12.64
N PHE A 106 9.98 -1.37 -11.88
CA PHE A 106 9.64 0.04 -11.69
C PHE A 106 10.82 0.82 -11.07
N LEU A 107 11.40 0.28 -10.01
CA LEU A 107 12.55 0.89 -9.34
C LEU A 107 13.77 0.97 -10.25
N THR A 108 14.01 -0.07 -11.03
CA THR A 108 15.11 -0.09 -11.98
C THR A 108 14.97 1.02 -13.02
N ARG A 109 13.75 1.22 -13.52
CA ARG A 109 13.49 2.29 -14.47
C ARG A 109 13.69 3.67 -13.88
N ILE A 110 13.28 3.87 -12.64
CA ILE A 110 13.54 5.11 -11.93
C ILE A 110 15.04 5.35 -11.82
N ASN A 111 15.79 4.33 -11.42
CA ASN A 111 17.24 4.44 -11.27
C ASN A 111 17.94 4.80 -12.58
N LYS A 112 17.43 4.33 -13.71
CA LYS A 112 17.98 4.70 -15.01
C LYS A 112 17.71 6.15 -15.39
N LYS A 113 16.64 6.73 -14.88
CA LYS A 113 16.30 8.14 -15.15
C LYS A 113 17.01 9.11 -14.23
N ILE A 114 17.48 8.65 -13.09
CA ILE A 114 18.23 9.47 -12.14
C ILE A 114 19.68 9.50 -12.59
N LYS A 115 20.22 10.69 -12.66
CA LYS A 115 21.64 10.86 -13.00
C LYS A 115 22.47 11.11 -11.75
#